data_99ca16e81a24deccbf242d5802647357
#
_entry.id   99ca16e81a24deccbf242d5802647357
#
_cell.length_a   1.000
_cell.length_b   1.000
_cell.length_c   1.000
_cell.angle_alpha   90.00
_cell.angle_beta   90.00
_cell.angle_gamma   90.00
#
_symmetry.space_group_name_H-M   'P 1'
#
loop_
_entity.id
_entity.type
_entity.pdbx_description
1 polymer ?
#
loop_
_entity_poly.entity_id
_entity_poly.type
_entity_poly.pdbx_seq_one_letter_code
_entity_poly.pdbx_strand_id
1 'polypeptide(L)'
;SDKYPVHGAGLGLRRTHEGPLADQPPDQVSFYEVAPENWIGVGGRWGKQFRAFTERYAFVTHGLSLSIGSPAPLDETFLHRLKRFLDEHRIRAYTEHLSYCSDDGHLYDLMPIPFTEEAVKHVADRIRRTQDILERRLDMENVSYYAAPGQQLEENEFVNDVLEEANADLMPDDNEITVNPTPPRHTRVETHHQLLPRP
;
A
#
# COMPACT_ATOMS: atom_id res chain seq x y z
N SER A 1 -16.08 13.75 10.64
CA SER A 1 -14.70 13.35 10.98
C SER A 1 -14.26 12.35 9.93
N ASP A 2 -13.36 12.80 9.10
CA ASP A 2 -12.90 12.05 7.95
C ASP A 2 -12.02 10.88 8.43
N LYS A 3 -12.58 9.69 8.37
CA LYS A 3 -11.88 8.45 8.76
C LYS A 3 -10.84 8.04 7.70
N TYR A 4 -11.05 8.48 6.47
CA TYR A 4 -10.19 8.16 5.32
C TYR A 4 -9.45 9.41 4.84
N PRO A 5 -8.18 9.28 4.43
CA PRO A 5 -7.35 10.40 3.99
C PRO A 5 -7.79 11.02 2.65
N VAL A 6 -8.54 10.26 1.84
CA VAL A 6 -9.14 10.69 0.56
C VAL A 6 -10.51 10.10 0.38
N HIS A 7 -11.35 10.74 -0.46
CA HIS A 7 -12.71 10.30 -0.79
C HIS A 7 -12.95 10.46 -2.29
N GLY A 8 -13.87 9.67 -2.84
CA GLY A 8 -14.28 9.74 -4.25
C GLY A 8 -13.43 8.84 -5.15
N ALA A 9 -13.45 9.12 -6.44
CA ALA A 9 -12.75 8.32 -7.44
C ALA A 9 -11.27 8.70 -7.55
N GLY A 10 -10.39 7.71 -7.51
CA GLY A 10 -8.96 7.83 -7.74
C GLY A 10 -8.56 7.50 -9.17
N LEU A 11 -7.46 8.07 -9.64
CA LEU A 11 -6.87 7.75 -10.94
C LEU A 11 -5.36 7.54 -10.82
N GLY A 12 -4.89 6.38 -11.28
CA GLY A 12 -3.46 6.09 -11.38
C GLY A 12 -2.77 7.04 -12.38
N LEU A 13 -1.83 7.86 -11.90
CA LEU A 13 -1.08 8.78 -12.73
C LEU A 13 0.17 8.12 -13.29
N ARG A 14 0.24 8.02 -14.62
CA ARG A 14 1.44 7.56 -15.33
C ARG A 14 2.11 8.74 -16.04
N ARG A 15 3.44 8.69 -16.19
CA ARG A 15 4.21 9.75 -16.89
C ARG A 15 3.68 10.08 -18.28
N THR A 16 3.11 9.09 -18.99
CA THR A 16 2.51 9.27 -20.31
C THR A 16 1.22 10.09 -20.29
N HIS A 17 0.58 10.22 -19.15
CA HIS A 17 -0.70 10.93 -18.99
C HIS A 17 -0.55 12.38 -18.53
N GLU A 18 0.66 12.81 -18.14
CA GLU A 18 0.86 14.12 -17.53
C GLU A 18 0.51 15.29 -18.45
N GLY A 19 0.79 15.19 -19.75
CA GLY A 19 0.44 16.25 -20.68
C GLY A 19 -1.06 16.52 -20.78
N PRO A 20 -1.88 15.53 -21.16
CA PRO A 20 -3.32 15.69 -21.28
C PRO A 20 -4.04 15.99 -19.96
N LEU A 21 -3.62 15.37 -18.85
CA LEU A 21 -4.25 15.57 -17.54
C LEU A 21 -3.86 16.89 -16.89
N ALA A 22 -2.69 17.44 -17.22
CA ALA A 22 -2.27 18.74 -16.71
C ALA A 22 -3.17 19.88 -17.20
N ASP A 23 -3.68 19.76 -18.42
CA ASP A 23 -4.48 20.78 -19.06
C ASP A 23 -5.98 20.64 -18.74
N GLN A 24 -6.46 19.42 -18.64
CA GLN A 24 -7.88 19.14 -18.32
C GLN A 24 -8.03 17.86 -17.48
N PRO A 25 -7.91 17.95 -16.15
CA PRO A 25 -8.21 16.81 -15.29
C PRO A 25 -9.70 16.47 -15.40
N PRO A 26 -10.08 15.19 -15.44
CA PRO A 26 -11.50 14.82 -15.45
C PRO A 26 -12.20 15.33 -14.18
N ASP A 27 -13.35 15.96 -14.33
CA ASP A 27 -14.14 16.53 -13.23
C ASP A 27 -14.53 15.51 -12.14
N GLN A 28 -14.48 14.22 -12.48
CA GLN A 28 -14.86 13.12 -11.60
C GLN A 28 -13.70 12.57 -10.74
N VAL A 29 -12.45 13.00 -11.00
CA VAL A 29 -11.28 12.52 -10.25
C VAL A 29 -11.07 13.36 -9.00
N SER A 30 -11.11 12.69 -7.85
CA SER A 30 -10.96 13.34 -6.54
C SER A 30 -9.53 13.29 -6.03
N PHE A 31 -8.76 12.27 -6.42
CA PHE A 31 -7.36 12.11 -6.06
C PHE A 31 -6.60 11.30 -7.12
N TYR A 32 -5.29 11.38 -7.06
CA TYR A 32 -4.40 10.61 -7.93
C TYR A 32 -3.57 9.62 -7.12
N GLU A 33 -3.17 8.53 -7.78
CA GLU A 33 -2.28 7.52 -7.22
C GLU A 33 -1.01 7.40 -8.05
N VAL A 34 0.13 7.24 -7.36
CA VAL A 34 1.43 6.99 -7.99
C VAL A 34 2.24 5.99 -7.18
N ALA A 35 3.12 5.24 -7.87
CA ALA A 35 4.18 4.50 -7.21
C ALA A 35 5.33 5.44 -6.85
N PRO A 36 5.68 5.60 -5.57
CA PRO A 36 6.70 6.57 -5.15
C PRO A 36 8.08 6.26 -5.74
N GLU A 37 8.40 4.99 -5.97
CA GLU A 37 9.66 4.54 -6.58
C GLU A 37 9.90 5.15 -7.97
N ASN A 38 8.82 5.44 -8.70
CA ASN A 38 8.90 6.05 -10.02
C ASN A 38 9.21 7.56 -9.98
N TRP A 39 9.08 8.19 -8.81
CA TRP A 39 9.16 9.64 -8.67
C TRP A 39 10.24 10.13 -7.68
N ILE A 40 10.64 9.29 -6.74
CA ILE A 40 11.72 9.62 -5.79
C ILE A 40 13.01 9.92 -6.54
N GLY A 41 13.51 11.15 -6.37
CA GLY A 41 14.75 11.62 -7.02
C GLY A 41 14.58 12.07 -8.46
N VAL A 42 13.37 12.10 -8.99
CA VAL A 42 13.08 12.67 -10.32
C VAL A 42 13.16 14.19 -10.24
N GLY A 43 14.10 14.75 -11.01
CA GLY A 43 14.32 16.19 -11.11
C GLY A 43 13.93 16.77 -12.46
N GLY A 44 14.45 17.97 -12.75
CA GLY A 44 14.26 18.64 -14.04
C GLY A 44 12.81 18.98 -14.35
N ARG A 45 12.43 18.86 -15.63
CA ARG A 45 11.07 19.17 -16.09
C ARG A 45 10.01 18.31 -15.41
N TRP A 46 10.25 17.00 -15.34
CA TRP A 46 9.29 16.04 -14.78
C TRP A 46 9.05 16.27 -13.29
N GLY A 47 10.11 16.48 -12.49
CA GLY A 47 9.96 16.81 -11.09
C GLY A 47 9.19 18.11 -10.85
N LYS A 48 9.40 19.14 -11.69
CA LYS A 48 8.65 20.40 -11.61
C LYS A 48 7.16 20.21 -11.93
N GLN A 49 6.86 19.43 -12.98
CA GLN A 49 5.48 19.12 -13.35
C GLN A 49 4.77 18.33 -12.25
N PHE A 50 5.40 17.29 -11.74
CA PHE A 50 4.84 16.49 -10.65
C PHE A 50 4.54 17.34 -9.40
N ARG A 51 5.48 18.23 -9.03
CA ARG A 51 5.25 19.15 -7.91
C ARG A 51 4.04 20.05 -8.15
N ALA A 52 3.92 20.64 -9.33
CA ALA A 52 2.78 21.46 -9.67
C ALA A 52 1.44 20.70 -9.60
N PHE A 53 1.47 19.39 -9.89
CA PHE A 53 0.30 18.51 -9.74
C PHE A 53 -0.04 18.26 -8.27
N THR A 54 0.94 17.87 -7.45
CA THR A 54 0.74 17.56 -6.03
C THR A 54 0.39 18.80 -5.19
N GLU A 55 0.70 20.02 -5.67
CA GLU A 55 0.25 21.27 -5.06
C GLU A 55 -1.23 21.56 -5.32
N ARG A 56 -1.81 21.02 -6.39
CA ARG A 56 -3.18 21.28 -6.83
C ARG A 56 -4.16 20.18 -6.47
N TYR A 57 -3.72 18.94 -6.43
CA TYR A 57 -4.57 17.76 -6.26
C TYR A 57 -4.12 16.91 -5.08
N ALA A 58 -5.06 16.15 -4.51
CA ALA A 58 -4.73 15.14 -3.51
C ALA A 58 -4.05 13.94 -4.16
N PHE A 59 -3.03 13.41 -3.48
CA PHE A 59 -2.31 12.23 -3.92
C PHE A 59 -2.24 11.19 -2.82
N VAL A 60 -2.34 9.94 -3.23
CA VAL A 60 -1.96 8.75 -2.45
C VAL A 60 -0.82 8.03 -3.18
N THR A 61 -0.09 7.20 -2.49
CA THR A 61 0.99 6.42 -3.09
C THR A 61 0.85 4.96 -2.73
N HIS A 62 1.12 4.11 -3.71
CA HIS A 62 1.16 2.66 -3.57
C HIS A 62 2.58 2.18 -3.81
N GLY A 63 3.21 1.61 -2.76
CA GLY A 63 4.58 1.13 -2.79
C GLY A 63 4.71 -0.18 -3.58
N LEU A 64 5.84 -0.35 -4.25
CA LEU A 64 6.12 -1.50 -5.10
C LEU A 64 7.27 -2.38 -4.59
N SER A 65 8.13 -1.84 -3.72
CA SER A 65 9.45 -2.45 -3.52
C SER A 65 9.93 -2.53 -2.07
N LEU A 66 9.13 -2.12 -1.09
CA LEU A 66 9.54 -2.18 0.32
C LEU A 66 9.78 -3.61 0.80
N SER A 67 9.07 -4.58 0.19
CA SER A 67 9.25 -6.00 0.49
C SER A 67 9.14 -6.31 1.98
N ILE A 68 8.01 -5.92 2.58
CA ILE A 68 7.80 -5.95 4.02
C ILE A 68 7.98 -7.34 4.62
N GLY A 69 7.66 -8.40 3.87
CA GLY A 69 7.80 -9.79 4.29
C GLY A 69 9.19 -10.40 4.06
N SER A 70 10.14 -9.67 3.49
CA SER A 70 11.48 -10.19 3.20
C SER A 70 12.25 -10.56 4.47
N PRO A 71 13.05 -11.64 4.45
CA PRO A 71 14.00 -11.92 5.51
C PRO A 71 15.20 -10.96 5.51
N ALA A 72 15.48 -10.28 4.37
CA ALA A 72 16.56 -9.29 4.28
C ALA A 72 16.27 -8.04 5.14
N PRO A 73 17.28 -7.32 5.63
CA PRO A 73 17.07 -6.07 6.37
C PRO A 73 16.24 -5.05 5.60
N LEU A 74 15.48 -4.21 6.31
CA LEU A 74 14.79 -3.07 5.70
C LEU A 74 15.80 -2.09 5.09
N ASP A 75 15.50 -1.60 3.90
CA ASP A 75 16.25 -0.49 3.30
C ASP A 75 15.84 0.84 3.96
N GLU A 76 16.46 1.14 5.10
CA GLU A 76 16.20 2.38 5.82
C GLU A 76 16.63 3.63 5.02
N THR A 77 17.62 3.50 4.14
CA THR A 77 18.01 4.59 3.24
C THR A 77 16.88 4.93 2.28
N PHE A 78 16.24 3.93 1.71
CA PHE A 78 15.04 4.12 0.90
C PHE A 78 13.90 4.72 1.72
N LEU A 79 13.64 4.22 2.94
CA LEU A 79 12.57 4.74 3.80
C LEU A 79 12.75 6.21 4.14
N HIS A 80 13.97 6.68 4.41
CA HIS A 80 14.23 8.10 4.63
C HIS A 80 14.03 8.95 3.36
N ARG A 81 14.31 8.42 2.19
CA ARG A 81 14.02 9.08 0.91
C ARG A 81 12.52 9.13 0.64
N LEU A 82 11.83 8.03 0.92
CA LEU A 82 10.39 7.93 0.83
C LEU A 82 9.71 8.93 1.76
N LYS A 83 10.11 9.01 3.04
CA LYS A 83 9.58 10.00 3.98
C LYS A 83 9.66 11.42 3.42
N ARG A 84 10.84 11.81 2.96
CA ARG A 84 11.03 13.15 2.38
C ARG A 84 10.09 13.39 1.20
N PHE A 85 9.94 12.40 0.32
CA PHE A 85 9.04 12.48 -0.83
C PHE A 85 7.58 12.64 -0.39
N LEU A 86 7.11 11.82 0.55
CA LEU A 86 5.75 11.87 1.07
C LEU A 86 5.42 13.23 1.71
N ASP A 87 6.36 13.77 2.48
CA ASP A 87 6.22 15.07 3.16
C ASP A 87 6.27 16.23 2.16
N GLU A 88 7.24 16.21 1.23
CA GLU A 88 7.43 17.25 0.22
C GLU A 88 6.23 17.39 -0.72
N HIS A 89 5.60 16.29 -1.09
CA HIS A 89 4.44 16.25 -1.98
C HIS A 89 3.10 16.19 -1.24
N ARG A 90 3.09 16.28 0.10
CA ARG A 90 1.88 16.25 0.94
C ARG A 90 1.00 15.03 0.65
N ILE A 91 1.64 13.88 0.43
CA ILE A 91 0.95 12.63 0.14
C ILE A 91 0.02 12.26 1.30
N ARG A 92 -1.23 11.92 0.97
CA ARG A 92 -2.29 11.68 1.95
C ARG A 92 -2.21 10.32 2.61
N ALA A 93 -1.88 9.30 1.83
CA ALA A 93 -1.72 7.93 2.30
C ALA A 93 -0.55 7.25 1.58
N TYR A 94 0.08 6.30 2.25
CA TYR A 94 1.05 5.39 1.68
C TYR A 94 0.61 3.97 1.98
N THR A 95 0.42 3.20 0.92
CA THR A 95 0.02 1.80 0.97
C THR A 95 1.16 0.90 0.52
N GLU A 96 1.21 -0.34 1.01
CA GLU A 96 2.24 -1.32 0.66
C GLU A 96 1.67 -2.73 0.68
N HIS A 97 2.25 -3.61 -0.13
CA HIS A 97 1.84 -5.01 -0.19
C HIS A 97 2.31 -5.82 1.01
N LEU A 98 1.42 -6.65 1.56
CA LEU A 98 1.76 -7.66 2.56
C LEU A 98 2.37 -8.90 1.88
N SER A 99 3.60 -8.73 1.38
CA SER A 99 4.32 -9.73 0.58
C SER A 99 5.82 -9.48 0.64
N TYR A 100 6.62 -10.26 -0.09
CA TYR A 100 7.99 -9.89 -0.36
C TYR A 100 8.32 -10.01 -1.85
N CYS A 101 9.17 -9.14 -2.36
CA CYS A 101 9.62 -9.09 -3.75
C CYS A 101 11.14 -8.99 -3.89
N SER A 102 11.86 -9.09 -2.79
CA SER A 102 13.32 -9.08 -2.78
C SER A 102 13.87 -9.90 -1.62
N ASP A 103 14.91 -10.66 -1.91
CA ASP A 103 15.74 -11.39 -0.95
C ASP A 103 17.13 -11.51 -1.58
N ASP A 104 18.11 -10.70 -1.09
CA ASP A 104 19.45 -10.54 -1.68
C ASP A 104 19.48 -10.34 -3.21
N GLY A 105 18.33 -9.95 -3.79
CA GLY A 105 18.09 -9.72 -5.21
C GLY A 105 16.70 -9.17 -5.45
N HIS A 106 16.39 -8.84 -6.70
CA HIS A 106 15.06 -8.37 -7.08
C HIS A 106 14.26 -9.52 -7.70
N LEU A 107 13.09 -9.82 -7.11
CA LEU A 107 12.09 -10.71 -7.68
C LEU A 107 11.09 -9.85 -8.47
N TYR A 108 10.68 -10.33 -9.65
CA TYR A 108 9.70 -9.62 -10.47
C TYR A 108 8.25 -9.88 -10.05
N ASP A 109 8.04 -10.87 -9.17
CA ASP A 109 6.73 -11.26 -8.65
C ASP A 109 6.64 -11.03 -7.15
N LEU A 110 5.41 -10.79 -6.66
CA LEU A 110 5.11 -10.77 -5.24
C LEU A 110 5.06 -12.20 -4.72
N MET A 111 5.88 -12.49 -3.72
CA MET A 111 5.97 -13.82 -3.11
C MET A 111 5.16 -13.89 -1.82
N PRO A 112 4.49 -15.03 -1.55
CA PRO A 112 3.72 -15.22 -0.34
C PRO A 112 4.62 -15.29 0.90
N ILE A 113 4.17 -14.63 1.98
CA ILE A 113 4.75 -14.79 3.30
C ILE A 113 4.22 -16.10 3.89
N PRO A 114 5.02 -16.93 4.55
CA PRO A 114 4.51 -18.11 5.24
C PRO A 114 3.61 -17.68 6.40
N PHE A 115 2.41 -18.28 6.51
CA PHE A 115 1.45 -17.95 7.57
C PHE A 115 1.79 -18.66 8.86
N THR A 116 2.77 -18.12 9.59
CA THR A 116 3.29 -18.66 10.86
C THR A 116 3.33 -17.57 11.93
N GLU A 117 3.29 -17.96 13.21
CA GLU A 117 3.43 -17.02 14.32
C GLU A 117 4.77 -16.26 14.29
N GLU A 118 5.85 -16.91 13.84
CA GLU A 118 7.16 -16.27 13.68
C GLU A 118 7.10 -15.17 12.61
N ALA A 119 6.45 -15.46 11.48
CA ALA A 119 6.28 -14.49 10.40
C ALA A 119 5.39 -13.32 10.82
N VAL A 120 4.34 -13.54 11.63
CA VAL A 120 3.54 -12.45 12.22
C VAL A 120 4.43 -11.46 12.95
N LYS A 121 5.26 -11.93 13.88
CA LYS A 121 6.18 -11.08 14.66
C LYS A 121 7.18 -10.36 13.77
N HIS A 122 7.81 -11.10 12.85
CA HIS A 122 8.79 -10.54 11.92
C HIS A 122 8.19 -9.41 11.08
N VAL A 123 7.04 -9.64 10.48
CA VAL A 123 6.36 -8.66 9.61
C VAL A 123 5.87 -7.47 10.42
N ALA A 124 5.25 -7.71 11.58
CA ALA A 124 4.77 -6.64 12.46
C ALA A 124 5.90 -5.72 12.94
N ASP A 125 7.07 -6.28 13.31
CA ASP A 125 8.24 -5.49 13.69
C ASP A 125 8.72 -4.60 12.53
N ARG A 126 8.73 -5.12 11.30
CA ARG A 126 9.12 -4.37 10.11
C ARG A 126 8.12 -3.27 9.78
N ILE A 127 6.82 -3.52 9.91
CA ILE A 127 5.79 -2.50 9.74
C ILE A 127 5.96 -1.40 10.79
N ARG A 128 6.11 -1.76 12.07
CA ARG A 128 6.37 -0.78 13.14
C ARG A 128 7.59 0.08 12.84
N ARG A 129 8.70 -0.55 12.46
CA ARG A 129 9.92 0.18 12.11
C ARG A 129 9.72 1.12 10.93
N THR A 130 8.98 0.68 9.91
CA THR A 130 8.62 1.52 8.77
C THR A 130 7.77 2.71 9.20
N GLN A 131 6.74 2.49 10.01
CA GLN A 131 5.87 3.54 10.54
C GLN A 131 6.65 4.55 11.39
N ASP A 132 7.60 4.10 12.21
CA ASP A 132 8.47 4.96 13.02
C ASP A 132 9.33 5.87 12.13
N ILE A 133 9.94 5.33 11.06
CA ILE A 133 10.77 6.12 10.14
C ILE A 133 9.92 7.10 9.33
N LEU A 134 8.77 6.65 8.83
CA LEU A 134 7.88 7.47 8.02
C LEU A 134 7.06 8.46 8.85
N GLU A 135 6.98 8.30 10.19
CA GLU A 135 6.15 9.06 11.12
C GLU A 135 4.67 9.08 10.71
N ARG A 136 4.19 7.97 10.16
CA ARG A 136 2.79 7.78 9.74
C ARG A 136 2.37 6.31 9.79
N ARG A 137 1.08 6.10 9.88
CA ARG A 137 0.51 4.75 9.76
C ARG A 137 0.66 4.25 8.32
N LEU A 138 0.78 2.94 8.21
CA LEU A 138 0.88 2.23 6.95
C LEU A 138 -0.46 1.55 6.67
N ASP A 139 -0.96 1.70 5.45
CA ASP A 139 -2.09 0.93 4.97
C ASP A 139 -1.54 -0.29 4.21
N MET A 140 -1.90 -1.49 4.66
CA MET A 140 -1.41 -2.74 4.06
C MET A 140 -2.44 -3.29 3.09
N GLU A 141 -1.99 -3.61 1.87
CA GLU A 141 -2.77 -4.36 0.91
C GLU A 141 -2.49 -5.85 1.07
N ASN A 142 -3.55 -6.64 1.30
CA ASN A 142 -3.42 -8.08 1.34
C ASN A 142 -3.35 -8.63 -0.09
N VAL A 143 -2.27 -9.36 -0.38
CA VAL A 143 -2.14 -10.11 -1.64
C VAL A 143 -2.59 -11.53 -1.38
N SER A 144 -3.80 -11.86 -1.82
CA SER A 144 -4.38 -13.20 -1.63
C SER A 144 -3.58 -14.28 -2.36
N TYR A 145 -3.21 -15.33 -1.64
CA TYR A 145 -2.51 -16.48 -2.20
C TYR A 145 -3.31 -17.77 -2.03
N TYR A 146 -3.23 -18.66 -3.01
CA TYR A 146 -3.91 -19.96 -2.96
C TYR A 146 -3.29 -20.94 -1.94
N ALA A 147 -2.02 -20.76 -1.58
CA ALA A 147 -1.33 -21.54 -0.55
C ALA A 147 -0.03 -20.84 -0.13
N ALA A 148 0.29 -20.89 1.16
CA ALA A 148 1.56 -20.44 1.71
C ALA A 148 2.39 -21.64 2.18
N PRO A 149 3.70 -21.69 1.90
CA PRO A 149 4.57 -22.76 2.38
C PRO A 149 4.64 -22.79 3.92
N GLY A 150 4.48 -23.98 4.52
CA GLY A 150 4.62 -24.15 5.98
C GLY A 150 3.51 -23.48 6.79
N GLN A 151 2.33 -23.31 6.22
CA GLN A 151 1.17 -22.69 6.85
C GLN A 151 0.83 -23.31 8.20
N GLN A 152 0.74 -22.46 9.24
CA GLN A 152 0.28 -22.79 10.59
C GLN A 152 -1.02 -22.07 10.95
N LEU A 153 -1.25 -20.89 10.35
CA LEU A 153 -2.40 -20.03 10.54
C LEU A 153 -3.21 -19.96 9.24
N GLU A 154 -4.50 -19.69 9.36
CA GLU A 154 -5.31 -19.32 8.20
C GLU A 154 -4.91 -17.89 7.74
N GLU A 155 -5.08 -17.60 6.44
CA GLU A 155 -4.70 -16.30 5.86
C GLU A 155 -5.30 -15.12 6.62
N ASN A 156 -6.60 -15.19 6.92
CA ASN A 156 -7.29 -14.12 7.65
C ASN A 156 -6.78 -13.94 9.08
N GLU A 157 -6.42 -15.02 9.75
CA GLU A 157 -5.84 -15.00 11.09
C GLU A 157 -4.47 -14.33 11.02
N PHE A 158 -3.62 -14.77 10.10
CA PHE A 158 -2.29 -14.17 9.87
C PHE A 158 -2.37 -12.66 9.61
N VAL A 159 -3.23 -12.23 8.67
CA VAL A 159 -3.39 -10.81 8.33
C VAL A 159 -3.87 -10.00 9.54
N ASN A 160 -4.89 -10.48 10.24
CA ASN A 160 -5.42 -9.79 11.42
C ASN A 160 -4.36 -9.66 12.52
N ASP A 161 -3.62 -10.72 12.81
CA ASP A 161 -2.59 -10.73 13.84
C ASP A 161 -1.45 -9.76 13.50
N VAL A 162 -1.01 -9.72 12.23
CA VAL A 162 0.00 -8.76 11.77
C VAL A 162 -0.49 -7.32 11.94
N LEU A 163 -1.70 -7.01 11.50
CA LEU A 163 -2.25 -5.65 11.56
C LEU A 163 -2.46 -5.18 12.99
N GLU A 164 -2.97 -6.08 13.87
CA GLU A 164 -3.17 -5.77 15.29
C GLU A 164 -1.82 -5.53 15.98
N GLU A 165 -0.85 -6.43 15.81
CA GLU A 165 0.46 -6.31 16.42
C GLU A 165 1.23 -5.10 15.91
N ALA A 166 1.15 -4.80 14.62
CA ALA A 166 1.81 -3.64 14.01
C ALA A 166 1.08 -2.32 14.23
N ASN A 167 -0.17 -2.33 14.69
CA ASN A 167 -1.05 -1.16 14.69
C ASN A 167 -1.13 -0.48 13.30
N ALA A 168 -1.28 -1.29 12.27
CA ALA A 168 -1.43 -0.88 10.88
C ALA A 168 -2.91 -0.96 10.44
N ASP A 169 -3.23 -0.35 9.30
CA ASP A 169 -4.57 -0.42 8.73
C ASP A 169 -4.59 -1.37 7.53
N LEU A 170 -5.74 -2.00 7.26
CA LEU A 170 -5.95 -2.79 6.06
C LEU A 170 -6.55 -1.89 4.98
N MET A 171 -5.93 -1.89 3.80
CA MET A 171 -6.52 -1.32 2.60
C MET A 171 -7.54 -2.32 2.04
N PRO A 172 -8.82 -1.94 1.86
CA PRO A 172 -9.78 -2.81 1.19
C PRO A 172 -9.34 -3.01 -0.27
N ASP A 173 -9.35 -4.26 -0.74
CA ASP A 173 -9.10 -4.60 -2.13
C ASP A 173 -10.14 -3.91 -3.03
N ASP A 174 -9.70 -3.26 -4.12
CA ASP A 174 -10.57 -2.51 -5.04
C ASP A 174 -11.65 -3.38 -5.71
N ASN A 175 -11.56 -4.70 -5.61
CA ASN A 175 -12.57 -5.63 -6.11
C ASN A 175 -13.76 -5.83 -5.16
N GLU A 176 -13.73 -5.28 -3.94
CA GLU A 176 -14.80 -5.39 -2.94
C GLU A 176 -15.35 -4.04 -2.44
N ILE A 177 -15.32 -2.97 -3.23
CA ILE A 177 -16.08 -1.77 -2.90
C ILE A 177 -17.57 -2.03 -3.11
N THR A 178 -18.12 -2.93 -2.33
CA THR A 178 -19.54 -2.91 -2.01
C THR A 178 -19.69 -2.08 -0.74
N VAL A 179 -20.08 -0.84 -0.94
CA VAL A 179 -20.33 0.16 0.10
C VAL A 179 -21.22 -0.42 1.18
N ASN A 180 -20.68 -0.71 2.34
CA ASN A 180 -21.49 -0.91 3.54
C ASN A 180 -21.05 0.11 4.60
N PRO A 181 -21.87 1.14 4.88
CA PRO A 181 -21.49 2.25 5.73
C PRO A 181 -21.75 1.94 7.21
N THR A 182 -21.05 1.00 7.81
CA THR A 182 -21.12 0.86 9.27
C THR A 182 -19.77 0.44 9.81
N PRO A 183 -19.15 1.24 10.70
CA PRO A 183 -17.85 0.92 11.23
C PRO A 183 -17.98 -0.01 12.42
N PRO A 184 -17.17 -1.05 12.53
CA PRO A 184 -16.77 -1.48 13.85
C PRO A 184 -15.28 -1.22 14.12
N ARG A 185 -15.00 -0.92 15.34
CA ARG A 185 -13.72 -1.20 15.96
C ARG A 185 -13.51 -2.70 15.82
N HIS A 186 -12.38 -3.10 15.22
CA HIS A 186 -12.04 -4.50 14.93
C HIS A 186 -12.91 -5.15 13.85
N THR A 187 -12.64 -4.86 12.61
CA THR A 187 -13.22 -5.63 11.50
C THR A 187 -12.40 -6.89 11.31
N ARG A 188 -12.88 -7.98 11.85
CA ARG A 188 -12.42 -9.33 11.53
C ARG A 188 -12.71 -9.53 10.04
N VAL A 189 -11.70 -9.84 9.24
CA VAL A 189 -11.89 -10.18 7.82
C VAL A 189 -12.63 -11.52 7.75
N GLU A 190 -13.88 -11.49 7.30
CA GLU A 190 -14.65 -12.71 7.01
C GLU A 190 -14.66 -12.93 5.50
N THR A 191 -13.96 -13.95 5.05
CA THR A 191 -13.99 -14.37 3.64
C THR A 191 -15.32 -15.04 3.32
N HIS A 192 -16.14 -14.41 2.49
CA HIS A 192 -17.24 -15.10 1.81
C HIS A 192 -16.72 -15.79 0.55
N HIS A 193 -16.42 -17.07 0.64
CA HIS A 193 -16.31 -17.94 -0.52
C HIS A 193 -17.67 -18.07 -1.20
N GLN A 194 -17.93 -17.27 -2.22
CA GLN A 194 -19.00 -17.58 -3.15
C GLN A 194 -18.53 -18.69 -4.09
N LEU A 195 -19.02 -19.90 -3.84
CA LEU A 195 -18.91 -21.02 -4.78
C LEU A 195 -19.67 -20.67 -6.05
N LEU A 196 -18.97 -20.41 -7.14
CA LEU A 196 -19.57 -20.36 -8.46
C LEU A 196 -20.03 -21.78 -8.84
N PRO A 197 -21.24 -21.95 -9.39
CA PRO A 197 -21.68 -23.24 -9.89
C PRO A 197 -20.85 -23.64 -11.10
N ARG A 198 -20.32 -24.84 -11.06
CA ARG A 198 -19.65 -25.45 -12.21
C ARG A 198 -20.69 -25.82 -13.26
N PRO A 199 -20.32 -25.77 -14.57
CA PRO A 199 -21.19 -26.16 -15.69
C PRO A 199 -21.46 -27.64 -15.72
#